data_010da0559c7641dcf57fce66d0d1d31f
#
_entry.id   010da0559c7641dcf57fce66d0d1d31f
#
_cell.length_a   1.000
_cell.length_b   1.000
_cell.length_c   1.000
_cell.angle_alpha   90.00
_cell.angle_beta   90.00
_cell.angle_gamma   90.00
#
_symmetry.space_group_name_H-M   'P 1'
#
loop_
_entity.id
_entity.type
_entity.pdbx_description
1 polymer ?
#
loop_
_entity_poly.entity_id
_entity_poly.type
_entity_poly.pdbx_seq_one_letter_code
_entity_poly.pdbx_strand_id
1 'polypeptide(L)'
;MFNKIRPLILKFSPEVAHSLAIKTLKLNALPKKKIKNKTVLETSIFNKILENPIGVAAGFDKNAEVYNPLFNLGFGFVEVGTITPEPQYGNPKPRVFRLEEDEALINSCLLYTSPSPRDVNR
;
A
#
# COMPACT_ATOMS: atom_id res chain seq x y z
N MET A 1 14.44 15.22 3.70
CA MET A 1 14.00 14.58 4.97
C MET A 1 14.02 13.05 4.86
N PHE A 2 13.43 12.47 3.84
CA PHE A 2 13.39 11.00 3.64
C PHE A 2 14.78 10.33 3.65
N ASN A 3 15.77 10.90 2.94
CA ASN A 3 17.14 10.36 2.87
C ASN A 3 17.84 10.21 4.23
N LYS A 4 17.45 11.03 5.23
CA LYS A 4 17.99 10.93 6.60
C LYS A 4 17.33 9.81 7.41
N ILE A 5 16.07 9.52 7.11
CA ILE A 5 15.26 8.50 7.83
C ILE A 5 15.40 7.13 7.18
N ARG A 6 15.67 7.07 5.86
CA ARG A 6 15.82 5.83 5.09
C ARG A 6 16.77 4.82 5.75
N PRO A 7 18.00 5.19 6.16
CA PRO A 7 18.92 4.22 6.78
C PRO A 7 18.39 3.61 8.08
N LEU A 8 17.60 4.38 8.83
CA LEU A 8 16.98 3.89 10.06
C LEU A 8 15.85 2.90 9.76
N ILE A 9 15.01 3.20 8.76
CA ILE A 9 13.92 2.32 8.34
C ILE A 9 14.47 1.01 7.77
N LEU A 10 15.58 1.05 7.04
CA LEU A 10 16.21 -0.13 6.44
C LEU A 10 16.79 -1.10 7.48
N LYS A 11 17.05 -0.67 8.72
CA LYS A 11 17.48 -1.56 9.82
C LYS A 11 16.36 -2.50 10.29
N PHE A 12 15.11 -2.16 10.05
CA PHE A 12 13.98 -3.03 10.39
C PHE A 12 13.72 -4.03 9.26
N SER A 13 13.23 -5.23 9.62
CA SER A 13 12.71 -6.12 8.59
C SER A 13 11.57 -5.46 7.81
N PRO A 14 11.36 -5.78 6.52
CA PRO A 14 10.32 -5.16 5.70
C PRO A 14 8.94 -5.22 6.33
N GLU A 15 8.61 -6.34 6.97
CA GLU A 15 7.31 -6.55 7.61
C GLU A 15 7.13 -5.69 8.87
N VAL A 16 8.18 -5.54 9.67
CA VAL A 16 8.16 -4.66 10.85
C VAL A 16 8.03 -3.20 10.42
N ALA A 17 8.79 -2.79 9.41
CA ALA A 17 8.70 -1.43 8.86
C ALA A 17 7.28 -1.13 8.33
N HIS A 18 6.68 -2.07 7.60
CA HIS A 18 5.30 -1.95 7.13
C HIS A 18 4.30 -1.84 8.29
N SER A 19 4.39 -2.74 9.28
CA SER A 19 3.49 -2.69 10.45
C SER A 19 3.62 -1.38 11.23
N LEU A 20 4.82 -0.84 11.35
CA LEU A 20 5.06 0.45 11.98
C LEU A 20 4.44 1.60 11.18
N ALA A 21 4.56 1.56 9.85
CA ALA A 21 3.94 2.55 8.97
C ALA A 21 2.40 2.56 9.12
N ILE A 22 1.77 1.38 9.11
CA ILE A 22 0.31 1.26 9.32
C ILE A 22 -0.09 1.81 10.70
N LYS A 23 0.63 1.45 11.76
CA LYS A 23 0.35 1.97 13.10
C LYS A 23 0.47 3.50 13.19
N THR A 24 1.50 4.06 12.58
CA THR A 24 1.73 5.52 12.54
C THR A 24 0.61 6.23 11.76
N LEU A 25 0.17 5.66 10.65
CA LEU A 25 -0.94 6.19 9.88
C LEU A 25 -2.28 6.13 10.63
N LYS A 26 -2.52 5.06 11.39
CA LYS A 26 -3.73 4.94 12.25
C LYS A 26 -3.81 6.05 13.31
N LEU A 27 -2.70 6.52 13.83
CA LEU A 27 -2.67 7.64 14.76
C LEU A 27 -3.14 8.96 14.12
N ASN A 28 -3.23 9.00 12.78
CA ASN A 28 -3.64 10.17 11.98
C ASN A 28 -2.94 11.49 12.40
N ALA A 29 -1.74 11.35 12.95
CA ALA A 29 -0.92 12.47 13.45
C ALA A 29 -0.12 13.18 12.34
N LEU A 30 -0.20 12.69 11.12
CA LEU A 30 0.51 13.28 9.99
C LEU A 30 -0.23 14.51 9.46
N PRO A 31 0.48 15.60 9.14
CA PRO A 31 -0.14 16.81 8.63
C PRO A 31 -0.79 16.54 7.26
N LYS A 32 -2.01 17.05 7.10
CA LYS A 32 -2.70 17.00 5.81
C LYS A 32 -1.93 17.78 4.75
N LYS A 33 -1.54 17.11 3.68
CA LYS A 33 -0.86 17.74 2.57
C LYS A 33 -1.88 18.42 1.65
N LYS A 34 -1.81 19.74 1.53
CA LYS A 34 -2.59 20.47 0.52
C LYS A 34 -1.86 20.44 -0.82
N ILE A 35 -2.48 19.91 -1.85
CA ILE A 35 -1.98 19.97 -3.22
C ILE A 35 -2.19 21.41 -3.73
N LYS A 36 -1.10 22.08 -4.14
CA LYS A 36 -1.12 23.49 -4.61
C LYS A 36 -1.55 23.40 -6.08
N ASN A 37 -1.78 23.10 -6.92
CA ASN A 37 -2.13 23.11 -8.35
C ASN A 37 -3.05 21.92 -8.71
N LYS A 38 -4.20 21.85 -8.06
CA LYS A 38 -5.14 20.74 -8.27
C LYS A 38 -5.51 20.55 -9.74
N THR A 39 -5.85 21.62 -10.44
CA THR A 39 -6.34 21.58 -11.83
C THR A 39 -5.36 20.99 -12.84
N VAL A 40 -4.06 21.16 -12.63
CA VAL A 40 -3.02 20.62 -13.53
C VAL A 40 -2.83 19.12 -13.35
N LEU A 41 -3.12 18.61 -12.14
CA LEU A 41 -2.92 17.21 -11.78
C LEU A 41 -4.21 16.39 -11.84
N GLU A 42 -5.35 17.05 -12.03
CA GLU A 42 -6.64 16.37 -12.08
C GLU A 42 -6.70 15.36 -13.24
N THR A 43 -7.19 14.19 -12.92
CA THR A 43 -7.33 13.09 -13.88
C THR A 43 -8.72 12.49 -13.72
N SER A 44 -9.39 12.20 -14.85
CA SER A 44 -10.71 11.57 -14.84
C SER A 44 -10.58 10.06 -15.05
N ILE A 45 -11.15 9.28 -14.13
CA ILE A 45 -11.24 7.81 -14.21
C ILE A 45 -12.67 7.41 -13.82
N PHE A 46 -13.33 6.59 -14.62
CA PHE A 46 -14.70 6.10 -14.39
C PHE A 46 -15.69 7.22 -14.06
N ASN A 47 -15.64 8.32 -14.80
CA ASN A 47 -16.47 9.52 -14.58
C ASN A 47 -16.30 10.19 -13.20
N LYS A 48 -15.20 9.90 -12.50
CA LYS A 48 -14.81 10.57 -11.26
C LYS A 48 -13.52 11.35 -11.48
N ILE A 49 -13.47 12.54 -10.91
CA ILE A 49 -12.29 13.40 -10.95
C ILE A 49 -11.41 13.04 -9.74
N LEU A 50 -10.18 12.64 -10.01
CA LEU A 50 -9.13 12.45 -9.01
C LEU A 50 -8.29 13.72 -8.90
N GLU A 51 -7.90 14.09 -7.68
CA GLU A 51 -7.04 15.28 -7.46
C GLU A 51 -5.65 15.15 -8.08
N ASN A 52 -5.18 13.93 -8.33
CA ASN A 52 -3.94 13.62 -9.04
C ASN A 52 -3.90 12.13 -9.44
N PRO A 53 -3.03 11.74 -10.39
CA PRO A 53 -2.94 10.38 -10.89
C PRO A 53 -2.07 9.44 -10.04
N ILE A 54 -1.57 9.89 -8.89
CA ILE A 54 -0.69 9.08 -8.03
C ILE A 54 -1.52 8.42 -6.94
N GLY A 55 -1.46 7.10 -6.87
CA GLY A 55 -2.17 6.32 -5.86
C GLY A 55 -1.31 5.32 -5.13
N VAL A 56 -1.91 4.68 -4.15
CA VAL A 56 -1.31 3.56 -3.42
C VAL A 56 -1.91 2.27 -3.96
N ALA A 57 -1.05 1.36 -4.41
CA ALA A 57 -1.46 0.06 -4.93
C ALA A 57 -1.91 -0.89 -3.81
N ALA A 58 -2.68 -1.91 -4.18
CA ALA A 58 -3.07 -3.00 -3.31
C ALA A 58 -1.86 -3.66 -2.63
N GLY A 59 -2.08 -4.16 -1.42
CA GLY A 59 -1.04 -4.82 -0.61
C GLY A 59 -0.38 -3.92 0.42
N PHE A 60 -0.48 -2.60 0.31
CA PHE A 60 -0.05 -1.70 1.39
C PHE A 60 -1.09 -1.66 2.51
N ASP A 61 -2.33 -1.31 2.21
CA ASP A 61 -3.46 -1.34 3.14
C ASP A 61 -4.33 -2.56 2.89
N LYS A 62 -3.88 -3.71 3.38
CA LYS A 62 -4.53 -5.01 3.12
C LYS A 62 -5.94 -5.12 3.70
N ASN A 63 -6.20 -4.41 4.79
CA ASN A 63 -7.45 -4.54 5.56
C ASN A 63 -8.29 -3.25 5.54
N ALA A 64 -7.98 -2.29 4.68
CA ALA A 64 -8.66 -1.00 4.61
C ALA A 64 -8.63 -0.20 5.93
N GLU A 65 -7.51 -0.23 6.63
CA GLU A 65 -7.37 0.38 7.95
C GLU A 65 -6.86 1.83 7.90
N VAL A 66 -6.20 2.23 6.82
CA VAL A 66 -5.48 3.52 6.72
C VAL A 66 -5.72 4.28 5.42
N TYR A 67 -6.73 3.94 4.64
CA TYR A 67 -7.03 4.63 3.37
C TYR A 67 -7.30 6.13 3.56
N ASN A 68 -8.04 6.53 4.61
CA ASN A 68 -8.27 7.94 4.90
C ASN A 68 -6.98 8.72 5.24
N PRO A 69 -6.11 8.25 6.15
CA PRO A 69 -4.78 8.83 6.33
C PRO A 69 -3.95 8.93 5.06
N LEU A 70 -4.04 7.95 4.15
CA LEU A 70 -3.33 7.99 2.87
C LEU A 70 -3.85 9.12 1.97
N PHE A 71 -5.15 9.34 1.87
CA PHE A 71 -5.70 10.53 1.20
C PHE A 71 -5.21 11.84 1.84
N ASN A 72 -5.10 11.89 3.17
CA ASN A 72 -4.55 13.06 3.87
C ASN A 72 -3.07 13.35 3.51
N LEU A 73 -2.31 12.33 3.10
CA LEU A 73 -0.95 12.49 2.58
C LEU A 73 -0.89 13.02 1.15
N GLY A 74 -2.03 13.08 0.45
CA GLY A 74 -2.16 13.65 -0.88
C GLY A 74 -2.19 12.63 -2.01
N PHE A 75 -2.45 11.36 -1.74
CA PHE A 75 -2.70 10.39 -2.81
C PHE A 75 -4.08 10.63 -3.45
N GLY A 76 -4.16 10.53 -4.76
CA GLY A 76 -5.38 10.74 -5.52
C GLY A 76 -6.33 9.54 -5.47
N PHE A 77 -5.78 8.34 -5.27
CA PHE A 77 -6.56 7.12 -5.05
C PHE A 77 -5.81 6.13 -4.17
N VAL A 78 -6.54 5.20 -3.59
CA VAL A 78 -5.98 4.13 -2.75
C VAL A 78 -6.68 2.83 -3.11
N GLU A 79 -5.90 1.83 -3.46
CA GLU A 79 -6.38 0.47 -3.67
C GLU A 79 -6.12 -0.33 -2.40
N VAL A 80 -7.18 -0.90 -1.83
CA VAL A 80 -7.10 -1.72 -0.61
C VAL A 80 -7.22 -3.20 -0.94
N GLY A 81 -6.70 -4.04 -0.09
CA GLY A 81 -6.79 -5.49 -0.24
C GLY A 81 -5.47 -6.16 -0.59
N THR A 82 -5.50 -7.38 -1.06
CA THR A 82 -6.57 -8.19 -1.69
C THR A 82 -7.67 -8.56 -0.69
N ILE A 83 -8.92 -8.45 -1.13
CA ILE A 83 -10.09 -8.93 -0.37
C ILE A 83 -10.30 -10.41 -0.72
N THR A 84 -10.44 -11.24 0.31
CA THR A 84 -10.70 -12.68 0.17
C THR A 84 -11.99 -13.05 0.91
N PRO A 85 -12.77 -14.04 0.42
CA PRO A 85 -14.02 -14.47 1.07
C PRO A 85 -13.80 -14.94 2.50
N GLU A 86 -12.66 -15.58 2.74
CA GLU A 86 -12.25 -16.08 4.05
C GLU A 86 -10.89 -15.49 4.46
N PRO A 87 -10.62 -15.36 5.77
CA PRO A 87 -9.33 -14.89 6.26
C PRO A 87 -8.18 -15.81 5.81
N GLN A 88 -7.15 -15.22 5.21
CA GLN A 88 -5.95 -15.93 4.80
C GLN A 88 -4.72 -15.31 5.45
N TYR A 89 -3.90 -16.16 6.07
CA TYR A 89 -2.68 -15.70 6.74
C TYR A 89 -1.49 -15.60 5.78
N GLY A 90 -1.58 -16.23 4.61
CA GLY A 90 -0.49 -16.33 3.65
C GLY A 90 0.64 -17.24 4.16
N ASN A 91 1.78 -17.19 3.50
CA ASN A 91 2.96 -17.98 3.87
C ASN A 91 3.51 -17.61 5.26
N PRO A 92 4.21 -18.54 5.94
CA PRO A 92 4.96 -18.23 7.16
C PRO A 92 5.95 -17.07 6.96
N LYS A 93 6.18 -16.32 8.02
CA LYS A 93 7.17 -15.25 8.04
C LYS A 93 8.58 -15.82 8.32
N PRO A 94 9.67 -15.19 7.79
CA PRO A 94 9.69 -14.00 6.93
C PRO A 94 9.30 -14.32 5.49
N ARG A 95 8.57 -13.41 4.83
CA ARG A 95 8.06 -13.60 3.48
C ARG A 95 8.28 -12.41 2.56
N VAL A 96 8.91 -11.37 3.05
CA VAL A 96 9.34 -10.20 2.29
C VAL A 96 10.83 -10.00 2.49
N PHE A 97 11.59 -10.00 1.39
CA PHE A 97 13.05 -9.92 1.41
C PHE A 97 13.51 -8.75 0.54
N ARG A 98 14.48 -7.98 1.05
CA ARG A 98 15.17 -6.94 0.29
C ARG A 98 16.40 -7.53 -0.38
N LEU A 99 16.58 -7.23 -1.64
CA LEU A 99 17.79 -7.49 -2.40
C LEU A 99 18.48 -6.13 -2.58
N GLU A 100 19.37 -5.80 -1.65
CA GLU A 100 19.97 -4.45 -1.60
C GLU A 100 20.87 -4.18 -2.80
N GLU A 101 21.62 -5.18 -3.27
CA GLU A 101 22.50 -5.08 -4.43
C GLU A 101 21.74 -4.84 -5.74
N ASP A 102 20.56 -5.44 -5.88
CA ASP A 102 19.71 -5.33 -7.07
C ASP A 102 18.64 -4.21 -6.95
N GLU A 103 18.62 -3.49 -5.84
CA GLU A 103 17.57 -2.52 -5.49
C GLU A 103 16.14 -3.10 -5.64
N ALA A 104 15.98 -4.39 -5.40
CA ALA A 104 14.76 -5.15 -5.61
C ALA A 104 14.14 -5.67 -4.31
N LEU A 105 12.94 -6.23 -4.44
CA LEU A 105 12.19 -6.80 -3.32
C LEU A 105 11.48 -8.07 -3.76
N ILE A 106 11.69 -9.15 -3.01
CA ILE A 106 10.93 -10.40 -3.17
C ILE A 106 9.80 -10.41 -2.15
N ASN A 107 8.58 -10.64 -2.64
CA ASN A 107 7.41 -10.81 -1.79
C ASN A 107 6.76 -12.17 -2.09
N SER A 108 6.85 -13.10 -1.15
CA SER A 108 6.20 -14.41 -1.19
C SER A 108 4.96 -14.49 -0.29
N CYS A 109 4.30 -13.36 -0.05
CA CYS A 109 3.01 -13.31 0.64
C CYS A 109 1.92 -13.82 -0.31
N LEU A 110 1.79 -15.14 -0.42
CA LEU A 110 0.80 -15.77 -1.27
C LEU A 110 -0.57 -15.71 -0.60
N LEU A 111 -1.53 -15.07 -1.26
CA LEU A 111 -2.95 -15.12 -0.92
C LEU A 111 -3.69 -15.70 -2.14
N TYR A 112 -4.58 -16.64 -1.89
CA TYR A 112 -5.46 -17.16 -2.92
C TYR A 112 -6.67 -16.23 -3.02
N THR A 113 -6.91 -15.71 -4.21
CA THR A 113 -8.16 -15.01 -4.52
C THR A 113 -9.31 -16.00 -4.66
N SER A 114 -10.55 -15.52 -4.70
CA SER A 114 -11.70 -16.36 -5.06
C SER A 114 -11.42 -17.06 -6.39
N PRO A 115 -11.78 -18.34 -6.55
CA PRO A 115 -11.59 -19.02 -7.82
C PRO A 115 -12.31 -18.24 -8.93
N SER A 116 -11.58 -17.94 -10.00
CA SER A 116 -12.17 -17.37 -11.19
C SER A 116 -13.15 -18.39 -11.81
N PRO A 117 -14.22 -17.93 -12.46
CA PRO A 117 -15.08 -18.84 -13.22
C PRO A 117 -14.34 -19.72 -14.23
N ARG A 118 -13.12 -19.32 -14.64
CA ARG A 118 -12.24 -20.12 -15.50
C ARG A 118 -11.51 -21.24 -14.76
N ASP A 119 -11.35 -21.13 -13.44
CA ASP A 119 -10.60 -22.12 -12.64
C ASP A 119 -11.51 -23.24 -12.11
N VAL A 120 -12.82 -23.07 -12.20
CA VAL A 120 -13.83 -24.04 -11.74
C VAL A 120 -14.00 -25.20 -12.73
N ASN A 121 -13.46 -25.09 -13.95
CA ASN A 121 -13.59 -26.08 -15.02
C ASN A 121 -12.30 -26.88 -15.30
N ARG A 122 -11.43 -27.05 -14.30
CA ARG A 122 -10.23 -27.89 -14.39
C ARG A 122 -10.30 -29.05 -13.41
#